data_b2d9d851df88863c4690545ba79bbd4b
#
_entry.id   b2d9d851df88863c4690545ba79bbd4b
#
_cell.length_a   1.000
_cell.length_b   1.000
_cell.length_c   1.000
_cell.angle_alpha   90.00
_cell.angle_beta   90.00
_cell.angle_gamma   90.00
#
_symmetry.space_group_name_H-M   'P 1'
#
loop_
_entity.id
_entity.type
_entity.pdbx_description
1 polymer ?
#
loop_
_entity_poly.entity_id
_entity_poly.type
_entity_poly.pdbx_seq_one_letter_code
_entity_poly.pdbx_strand_id
1 'polypeptide(L)'
;MPKPRVVHFLGGLSGIGEDLIYKLVCNNNRCSIVDTWYDLFVSKMSTELEIFSEKPFLFNPDLVNSNDLLLFFALDEKTVDLDGLAGIDCDVIILMNGDSPIEIQDARPNLIYIHDLISYSEVESLANKNLDELFDLCISNAEDFNFPSDKKHWWISQQDVAAGLVRLIDYTTPLPQLMHICGRRGWTIQETFEQLELLYSRTIAGSSGQFQTGHLESKPVIHPTVVKVSQITPSTRPDLSIINEVLVQIDGEGWRPLTPLRTSLMHYLATKDLD
;
A
#
# COMPACT_ATOMS: atom_id res chain seq x y z
N MET A 1 24.08 25.24 7.88
CA MET A 1 22.82 24.68 7.39
C MET A 1 22.57 23.38 8.16
N PRO A 2 21.39 23.10 8.69
CA PRO A 2 21.10 21.80 9.27
C PRO A 2 21.36 20.72 8.21
N LYS A 3 21.89 19.56 8.63
CA LYS A 3 22.04 18.42 7.73
C LYS A 3 20.66 18.02 7.22
N PRO A 4 20.51 17.68 5.93
CA PRO A 4 19.25 17.15 5.43
C PRO A 4 18.89 15.88 6.21
N ARG A 5 17.60 15.74 6.56
CA ARG A 5 17.03 14.57 7.22
C ARG A 5 17.31 13.32 6.39
N VAL A 6 17.76 12.24 7.03
CA VAL A 6 17.89 10.93 6.39
C VAL A 6 16.69 10.10 6.75
N VAL A 7 16.17 9.33 5.78
CA VAL A 7 15.08 8.38 6.00
C VAL A 7 15.65 6.96 6.00
N HIS A 8 15.53 6.27 7.11
CA HIS A 8 16.04 4.92 7.30
C HIS A 8 14.89 3.90 7.15
N PHE A 9 15.06 2.95 6.24
CA PHE A 9 14.07 1.93 5.91
C PHE A 9 14.40 0.60 6.57
N LEU A 10 13.48 0.09 7.38
CA LEU A 10 13.58 -1.18 8.10
C LEU A 10 12.35 -2.06 7.82
N GLY A 11 12.49 -3.37 8.04
CA GLY A 11 11.42 -4.34 7.85
C GLY A 11 11.25 -4.79 6.39
N GLY A 12 10.09 -5.32 6.05
CA GLY A 12 9.78 -5.85 4.71
C GLY A 12 9.45 -4.74 3.72
N LEU A 13 10.36 -4.43 2.80
CA LEU A 13 10.24 -3.29 1.87
C LEU A 13 9.48 -3.58 0.57
N SER A 14 8.83 -4.72 0.44
CA SER A 14 8.10 -5.08 -0.79
C SER A 14 7.03 -4.04 -1.16
N GLY A 15 6.87 -3.79 -2.45
CA GLY A 15 5.82 -2.93 -2.97
C GLY A 15 5.94 -1.47 -2.53
N ILE A 16 5.27 -1.07 -1.44
CA ILE A 16 5.25 0.34 -0.97
C ILE A 16 6.66 0.86 -0.67
N GLY A 17 7.51 0.04 -0.04
CA GLY A 17 8.86 0.45 0.32
C GLY A 17 9.69 0.79 -0.92
N GLU A 18 9.61 -0.03 -1.96
CA GLU A 18 10.30 0.22 -3.23
C GLU A 18 9.83 1.53 -3.88
N ASP A 19 8.51 1.71 -4.01
CA ASP A 19 7.92 2.92 -4.58
C ASP A 19 8.29 4.18 -3.79
N LEU A 20 8.32 4.07 -2.45
CA LEU A 20 8.65 5.17 -1.57
C LEU A 20 10.12 5.56 -1.69
N ILE A 21 11.04 4.58 -1.64
CA ILE A 21 12.48 4.83 -1.80
C ILE A 21 12.74 5.48 -3.16
N TYR A 22 12.15 4.94 -4.24
CA TYR A 22 12.28 5.51 -5.57
C TYR A 22 11.85 6.98 -5.61
N LYS A 23 10.67 7.31 -5.07
CA LYS A 23 10.16 8.69 -5.03
C LYS A 23 11.07 9.62 -4.21
N LEU A 24 11.62 9.15 -3.09
CA LEU A 24 12.53 9.94 -2.26
C LEU A 24 13.84 10.23 -2.99
N VAL A 25 14.43 9.22 -3.63
CA VAL A 25 15.66 9.37 -4.41
C VAL A 25 15.43 10.33 -5.58
N CYS A 26 14.30 10.24 -6.30
CA CYS A 26 13.92 11.20 -7.33
C CYS A 26 13.85 12.64 -6.82
N ASN A 27 13.46 12.83 -5.55
CA ASN A 27 13.37 14.13 -4.90
C ASN A 27 14.70 14.57 -4.24
N ASN A 28 15.80 13.87 -4.51
CA ASN A 28 17.12 14.07 -3.88
C ASN A 28 17.11 13.94 -2.35
N ASN A 29 16.20 13.17 -1.79
CA ASN A 29 16.19 12.82 -0.38
C ASN A 29 17.22 11.70 -0.12
N ARG A 30 17.92 11.81 1.01
CA ARG A 30 18.85 10.79 1.44
C ARG A 30 18.11 9.67 2.16
N CYS A 31 18.37 8.42 1.75
CA CYS A 31 17.76 7.27 2.39
C CYS A 31 18.76 6.11 2.58
N SER A 32 18.53 5.32 3.62
CA SER A 32 19.27 4.08 3.84
C SER A 32 18.31 2.88 3.91
N ILE A 33 18.82 1.73 3.52
CA ILE A 33 18.05 0.49 3.40
C ILE A 33 18.79 -0.60 4.17
N VAL A 34 18.04 -1.48 4.87
CA VAL A 34 18.64 -2.66 5.52
C VAL A 34 19.31 -3.60 4.51
N ASP A 35 20.34 -4.29 4.98
CA ASP A 35 21.16 -5.17 4.17
C ASP A 35 20.35 -6.17 3.32
N THR A 36 19.36 -6.81 3.92
CA THR A 36 18.50 -7.81 3.25
C THR A 36 17.78 -7.29 2.00
N TRP A 37 17.52 -5.98 1.90
CA TRP A 37 16.80 -5.35 0.79
C TRP A 37 17.69 -4.46 -0.09
N TYR A 38 18.86 -4.09 0.39
CA TYR A 38 19.74 -3.15 -0.31
C TYR A 38 20.19 -3.68 -1.66
N ASP A 39 20.76 -4.89 -1.70
CA ASP A 39 21.27 -5.48 -2.93
C ASP A 39 20.15 -5.74 -3.95
N LEU A 40 18.99 -6.22 -3.49
CA LEU A 40 17.82 -6.44 -4.33
C LEU A 40 17.34 -5.13 -4.96
N PHE A 41 17.18 -4.08 -4.15
CA PHE A 41 16.73 -2.77 -4.62
C PHE A 41 17.74 -2.15 -5.62
N VAL A 42 19.02 -2.15 -5.29
CA VAL A 42 20.08 -1.59 -6.16
C VAL A 42 20.18 -2.36 -7.47
N SER A 43 20.05 -3.69 -7.46
CA SER A 43 20.04 -4.50 -8.67
C SER A 43 18.84 -4.19 -9.57
N LYS A 44 17.64 -4.11 -8.99
CA LYS A 44 16.39 -3.82 -9.69
C LYS A 44 16.37 -2.41 -10.30
N MET A 45 16.93 -1.43 -9.61
CA MET A 45 16.92 -0.02 -9.96
C MET A 45 18.26 0.48 -10.54
N SER A 46 19.14 -0.43 -10.98
CA SER A 46 20.50 -0.09 -11.38
C SER A 46 20.59 0.99 -12.45
N THR A 47 19.73 0.93 -13.45
CA THR A 47 19.71 1.89 -14.57
C THR A 47 19.24 3.28 -14.11
N GLU A 48 18.18 3.33 -13.30
CA GLU A 48 17.61 4.56 -12.79
C GLU A 48 18.55 5.24 -11.79
N LEU A 49 19.21 4.45 -10.95
CA LEU A 49 20.16 4.95 -9.95
C LEU A 49 21.41 5.59 -10.58
N GLU A 50 21.74 5.29 -11.84
CA GLU A 50 22.83 5.97 -12.54
C GLU A 50 22.54 7.45 -12.81
N ILE A 51 21.26 7.81 -12.93
CA ILE A 51 20.80 9.16 -13.28
C ILE A 51 20.66 10.05 -12.05
N PHE A 52 20.44 9.48 -10.87
CA PHE A 52 20.18 10.24 -9.65
C PHE A 52 21.48 10.68 -8.96
N SER A 53 21.47 11.91 -8.42
CA SER A 53 22.59 12.48 -7.69
C SER A 53 22.77 11.86 -6.31
N GLU A 54 21.67 11.55 -5.63
CA GLU A 54 21.65 10.83 -4.35
C GLU A 54 21.30 9.36 -4.58
N LYS A 55 22.06 8.46 -3.95
CA LYS A 55 21.79 7.01 -4.00
C LYS A 55 21.47 6.52 -2.61
N PRO A 56 20.61 5.51 -2.47
CA PRO A 56 20.41 4.88 -1.18
C PRO A 56 21.72 4.22 -0.71
N PHE A 57 21.90 4.12 0.59
CA PHE A 57 23.06 3.50 1.20
C PHE A 57 22.63 2.47 2.24
N LEU A 58 23.56 1.61 2.66
CA LEU A 58 23.30 0.60 3.68
C LEU A 58 22.96 1.24 5.02
N PHE A 59 21.91 0.72 5.67
CA PHE A 59 21.54 1.14 7.01
C PHE A 59 22.65 0.78 8.01
N ASN A 60 23.01 1.76 8.85
CA ASN A 60 23.92 1.57 9.96
C ASN A 60 23.35 2.32 11.18
N PRO A 61 22.97 1.61 12.27
CA PRO A 61 22.40 2.23 13.46
C PRO A 61 23.30 3.28 14.12
N ASP A 62 24.62 3.11 14.02
CA ASP A 62 25.60 4.06 14.59
C ASP A 62 25.63 5.42 13.88
N LEU A 63 25.02 5.51 12.68
CA LEU A 63 24.97 6.73 11.87
C LEU A 63 23.63 7.47 11.97
N VAL A 64 22.66 6.94 12.72
CA VAL A 64 21.35 7.57 12.90
C VAL A 64 21.48 8.78 13.82
N ASN A 65 20.90 9.90 13.41
CA ASN A 65 20.90 11.14 14.17
C ASN A 65 19.49 11.46 14.67
N SER A 66 19.37 12.25 15.73
CA SER A 66 18.08 12.63 16.32
C SER A 66 17.15 13.40 15.37
N ASN A 67 17.67 13.95 14.27
CA ASN A 67 16.86 14.62 13.23
C ASN A 67 16.43 13.69 12.10
N ASP A 68 16.86 12.44 12.12
CA ASP A 68 16.52 11.47 11.08
C ASP A 68 15.12 10.86 11.32
N LEU A 69 14.62 10.14 10.35
CA LEU A 69 13.35 9.42 10.42
C LEU A 69 13.59 7.95 10.16
N LEU A 70 13.05 7.11 11.02
CA LEU A 70 13.05 5.67 10.85
C LEU A 70 11.65 5.21 10.45
N LEU A 71 11.55 4.55 9.30
CA LEU A 71 10.34 3.92 8.79
C LEU A 71 10.46 2.41 8.91
N PHE A 72 9.62 1.81 9.73
CA PHE A 72 9.54 0.37 9.92
C PHE A 72 8.31 -0.20 9.18
N PHE A 73 8.54 -1.11 8.24
CA PHE A 73 7.48 -1.76 7.47
C PHE A 73 7.11 -3.09 8.14
N ALA A 74 5.97 -3.11 8.82
CA ALA A 74 5.41 -4.27 9.50
C ALA A 74 4.10 -4.75 8.83
N LEU A 75 3.97 -4.63 7.52
CA LEU A 75 2.74 -4.97 6.79
C LEU A 75 2.48 -6.47 6.76
N ASP A 76 3.53 -7.26 6.69
CA ASP A 76 3.50 -8.72 6.60
C ASP A 76 3.97 -9.40 7.90
N GLU A 77 4.32 -8.61 8.90
CA GLU A 77 4.81 -9.10 10.19
C GLU A 77 3.66 -9.52 11.10
N LYS A 78 3.89 -10.58 11.87
CA LYS A 78 2.96 -11.02 12.94
C LYS A 78 3.31 -10.37 14.28
N THR A 79 4.55 -9.96 14.44
CA THR A 79 5.06 -9.30 15.65
C THR A 79 6.09 -8.26 15.22
N VAL A 80 6.12 -7.12 15.90
CA VAL A 80 7.13 -6.09 15.66
C VAL A 80 8.12 -6.15 16.82
N ASP A 81 9.36 -6.53 16.53
CA ASP A 81 10.46 -6.46 17.48
C ASP A 81 11.06 -5.06 17.45
N LEU A 82 10.79 -4.28 18.48
CA LEU A 82 11.33 -2.94 18.68
C LEU A 82 12.60 -2.91 19.55
N ASP A 83 13.04 -4.04 20.09
CA ASP A 83 14.21 -4.09 20.97
C ASP A 83 15.49 -3.65 20.21
N GLY A 84 15.56 -3.96 18.92
CA GLY A 84 16.63 -3.48 18.03
C GLY A 84 16.63 -1.97 17.79
N LEU A 85 15.53 -1.28 18.13
CA LEU A 85 15.40 0.18 18.04
C LEU A 85 15.60 0.87 19.41
N ALA A 86 15.77 0.10 20.47
CA ALA A 86 16.04 0.62 21.80
C ALA A 86 17.39 1.37 21.80
N GLY A 87 17.36 2.67 22.09
CA GLY A 87 18.55 3.54 22.08
C GLY A 87 18.73 4.38 20.81
N ILE A 88 17.90 4.19 19.78
CA ILE A 88 17.85 5.10 18.64
C ILE A 88 17.04 6.34 19.03
N ASP A 89 17.68 7.50 19.04
CA ASP A 89 17.07 8.80 19.37
C ASP A 89 16.68 9.53 18.08
N CYS A 90 15.61 9.07 17.40
CA CYS A 90 15.03 9.75 16.23
C CYS A 90 13.52 9.50 16.17
N ASP A 91 12.83 10.20 15.25
CA ASP A 91 11.42 9.93 14.99
C ASP A 91 11.26 8.53 14.39
N VAL A 92 10.24 7.79 14.85
CA VAL A 92 9.93 6.45 14.35
C VAL A 92 8.49 6.40 13.87
N ILE A 93 8.29 5.91 12.65
CA ILE A 93 6.98 5.59 12.09
C ILE A 93 6.93 4.10 11.80
N ILE A 94 5.87 3.42 12.25
CA ILE A 94 5.62 2.02 11.95
C ILE A 94 4.40 1.94 11.03
N LEU A 95 4.59 1.32 9.88
CA LEU A 95 3.53 1.03 8.91
C LEU A 95 3.01 -0.37 9.15
N MET A 96 1.72 -0.50 9.44
CA MET A 96 1.09 -1.77 9.79
C MET A 96 -0.10 -2.08 8.88
N ASN A 97 -0.37 -3.36 8.70
CA ASN A 97 -1.59 -3.80 8.05
C ASN A 97 -2.80 -3.53 8.95
N GLY A 98 -3.73 -2.71 8.48
CA GLY A 98 -4.93 -2.34 9.23
C GLY A 98 -5.93 -3.47 9.41
N ASP A 99 -5.85 -4.53 8.57
CA ASP A 99 -6.73 -5.70 8.63
C ASP A 99 -6.23 -6.76 9.63
N SER A 100 -4.99 -6.63 10.07
CA SER A 100 -4.35 -7.51 11.06
C SER A 100 -3.51 -6.69 12.04
N PRO A 101 -4.13 -5.82 12.85
CA PRO A 101 -3.40 -4.92 13.73
C PRO A 101 -2.60 -5.70 14.79
N ILE A 102 -1.36 -5.29 14.98
CA ILE A 102 -0.47 -5.81 16.00
C ILE A 102 -0.49 -4.83 17.18
N GLU A 103 -0.61 -5.35 18.41
CA GLU A 103 -0.47 -4.51 19.59
C GLU A 103 1.00 -4.15 19.83
N ILE A 104 1.28 -2.84 19.85
CA ILE A 104 2.59 -2.30 20.19
C ILE A 104 2.49 -1.68 21.58
N GLN A 105 3.30 -2.20 22.52
CA GLN A 105 3.29 -1.71 23.90
C GLN A 105 4.10 -0.43 24.12
N ASP A 106 4.97 -0.07 23.16
CA ASP A 106 5.76 1.15 23.21
C ASP A 106 4.96 2.35 22.65
N ALA A 107 4.85 3.41 23.42
CA ALA A 107 4.11 4.63 23.04
C ALA A 107 4.96 5.61 22.20
N ARG A 108 6.24 5.33 21.94
CA ARG A 108 7.14 6.23 21.23
C ARG A 108 6.86 6.33 19.73
N PRO A 109 6.62 5.23 18.97
CA PRO A 109 6.45 5.30 17.53
C PRO A 109 5.09 5.88 17.14
N ASN A 110 5.07 6.61 16.02
CA ASN A 110 3.85 6.94 15.33
C ASN A 110 3.38 5.74 14.51
N LEU A 111 2.10 5.39 14.61
CA LEU A 111 1.52 4.22 13.96
C LEU A 111 0.68 4.64 12.75
N ILE A 112 0.92 4.01 11.62
CA ILE A 112 0.09 4.19 10.42
C ILE A 112 -0.47 2.84 10.01
N TYR A 113 -1.79 2.68 10.14
CA TYR A 113 -2.52 1.51 9.67
C TYR A 113 -2.96 1.71 8.22
N ILE A 114 -2.50 0.82 7.34
CA ILE A 114 -2.89 0.80 5.94
C ILE A 114 -3.91 -0.32 5.76
N HIS A 115 -5.11 0.04 5.31
CA HIS A 115 -6.22 -0.88 5.12
C HIS A 115 -6.45 -1.14 3.64
N ASP A 116 -6.88 -2.36 3.30
CA ASP A 116 -7.27 -2.76 1.94
C ASP A 116 -6.23 -2.37 0.87
N LEU A 117 -4.96 -2.59 1.18
CA LEU A 117 -3.86 -2.28 0.28
C LEU A 117 -3.85 -3.22 -0.93
N ILE A 118 -3.70 -2.67 -2.12
CA ILE A 118 -3.35 -3.42 -3.33
C ILE A 118 -1.86 -3.20 -3.59
N SER A 119 -1.07 -4.24 -3.29
CA SER A 119 0.36 -4.27 -3.53
C SER A 119 0.67 -4.92 -4.90
N TYR A 120 1.69 -4.40 -5.58
CA TYR A 120 2.16 -4.89 -6.89
C TYR A 120 3.52 -5.57 -6.79
N SER A 121 3.84 -6.10 -5.61
CA SER A 121 5.09 -6.84 -5.41
C SER A 121 5.00 -8.24 -6.01
N GLU A 122 6.12 -8.71 -6.57
CA GLU A 122 6.28 -10.13 -6.95
C GLU A 122 6.40 -11.04 -5.72
N VAL A 123 6.68 -10.47 -4.55
CA VAL A 123 6.71 -11.18 -3.28
C VAL A 123 5.29 -11.27 -2.71
N GLU A 124 4.89 -12.47 -2.27
CA GLU A 124 3.62 -12.63 -1.57
C GLU A 124 3.52 -11.66 -0.38
N SER A 125 2.40 -10.96 -0.30
CA SER A 125 2.11 -10.02 0.77
C SER A 125 0.78 -10.35 1.42
N LEU A 126 0.75 -10.39 2.76
CA LEU A 126 -0.49 -10.56 3.52
C LEU A 126 -1.50 -9.44 3.23
N ALA A 127 -1.02 -8.28 2.77
CA ALA A 127 -1.86 -7.17 2.37
C ALA A 127 -2.81 -7.52 1.20
N ASN A 128 -2.39 -8.42 0.30
CA ASN A 128 -3.20 -8.85 -0.84
C ASN A 128 -4.14 -10.02 -0.54
N LYS A 129 -4.11 -10.61 0.65
CA LYS A 129 -4.84 -11.85 0.97
C LYS A 129 -6.30 -11.85 0.49
N ASN A 130 -7.05 -10.81 0.80
CA ASN A 130 -8.46 -10.72 0.38
C ASN A 130 -8.61 -10.64 -1.16
N LEU A 131 -7.65 -10.04 -1.84
CA LEU A 131 -7.65 -9.91 -3.30
C LEU A 131 -7.20 -11.21 -3.97
N ASP A 132 -6.23 -11.91 -3.37
CA ASP A 132 -5.76 -13.22 -3.85
C ASP A 132 -6.88 -14.26 -3.76
N GLU A 133 -7.68 -14.27 -2.67
CA GLU A 133 -8.87 -15.12 -2.56
C GLU A 133 -9.90 -14.84 -3.68
N LEU A 134 -10.10 -13.58 -4.07
CA LEU A 134 -10.98 -13.23 -5.19
C LEU A 134 -10.37 -13.63 -6.54
N PHE A 135 -9.07 -13.54 -6.69
CA PHE A 135 -8.37 -13.95 -7.89
C PHE A 135 -8.43 -15.47 -8.10
N ASP A 136 -8.28 -16.27 -7.05
CA ASP A 136 -8.43 -17.72 -7.08
C ASP A 136 -9.84 -18.12 -7.54
N LEU A 137 -10.87 -17.37 -7.13
CA LEU A 137 -12.24 -17.56 -7.62
C LEU A 137 -12.37 -17.25 -9.12
N CYS A 138 -11.67 -16.23 -9.63
CA CYS A 138 -11.65 -15.93 -11.07
C CYS A 138 -11.03 -17.08 -11.87
N ILE A 139 -9.91 -17.66 -11.39
CA ILE A 139 -9.23 -18.77 -12.07
C ILE A 139 -10.08 -20.03 -12.05
N SER A 140 -10.71 -20.34 -10.91
CA SER A 140 -11.52 -21.56 -10.75
C SER A 140 -12.85 -21.54 -11.51
N ASN A 141 -13.22 -20.43 -12.15
CA ASN A 141 -14.54 -20.25 -12.81
C ASN A 141 -15.71 -20.67 -11.92
N ALA A 142 -15.68 -20.27 -10.65
CA ALA A 142 -16.71 -20.63 -9.67
C ALA A 142 -18.03 -19.90 -9.99
N GLU A 143 -18.97 -20.59 -10.66
CA GLU A 143 -20.25 -20.02 -11.13
C GLU A 143 -21.23 -19.69 -10.00
N ASP A 144 -21.13 -20.35 -8.83
CA ASP A 144 -22.12 -20.29 -7.73
C ASP A 144 -21.58 -19.69 -6.42
N PHE A 145 -20.66 -18.73 -6.48
CA PHE A 145 -20.14 -18.11 -5.27
C PHE A 145 -21.09 -17.02 -4.74
N ASN A 146 -21.58 -17.20 -3.51
CA ASN A 146 -22.45 -16.23 -2.87
C ASN A 146 -21.61 -15.22 -2.06
N PHE A 147 -21.40 -14.03 -2.61
CA PHE A 147 -20.65 -12.98 -1.94
C PHE A 147 -21.44 -12.40 -0.75
N PRO A 148 -20.79 -12.20 0.41
CA PRO A 148 -21.41 -11.48 1.52
C PRO A 148 -21.74 -10.05 1.06
N SER A 149 -23.02 -9.67 1.15
CA SER A 149 -23.55 -8.42 0.56
C SER A 149 -23.17 -7.15 1.33
N ASP A 150 -22.68 -7.29 2.55
CA ASP A 150 -22.50 -6.20 3.52
C ASP A 150 -21.03 -5.82 3.75
N LYS A 151 -20.08 -6.70 3.43
CA LYS A 151 -18.65 -6.41 3.57
C LYS A 151 -18.16 -5.50 2.44
N LYS A 152 -17.56 -4.37 2.83
CA LYS A 152 -16.93 -3.42 1.90
C LYS A 152 -15.45 -3.33 2.16
N HIS A 153 -14.70 -3.10 1.10
CA HIS A 153 -13.29 -2.78 1.11
C HIS A 153 -13.07 -1.35 0.61
N TRP A 154 -12.13 -0.64 1.20
CA TRP A 154 -11.69 0.68 0.77
C TRP A 154 -10.31 0.58 0.12
N TRP A 155 -10.27 -0.13 -1.01
CA TRP A 155 -9.04 -0.42 -1.73
C TRP A 155 -8.18 0.81 -1.99
N ILE A 156 -6.90 0.67 -1.69
CA ILE A 156 -5.90 1.71 -1.90
C ILE A 156 -4.70 1.17 -2.67
N SER A 157 -4.24 1.94 -3.66
CA SER A 157 -3.04 1.62 -4.43
C SER A 157 -1.77 1.85 -3.59
N GLN A 158 -0.78 0.97 -3.71
CA GLN A 158 0.54 1.21 -3.11
C GLN A 158 1.16 2.52 -3.57
N GLN A 159 0.93 2.94 -4.82
CA GLN A 159 1.45 4.20 -5.35
C GLN A 159 0.86 5.43 -4.64
N ASP A 160 -0.44 5.39 -4.30
CA ASP A 160 -1.09 6.46 -3.55
C ASP A 160 -0.61 6.50 -2.10
N VAL A 161 -0.40 5.32 -1.49
CA VAL A 161 0.18 5.23 -0.14
C VAL A 161 1.59 5.80 -0.14
N ALA A 162 2.46 5.37 -1.06
CA ALA A 162 3.82 5.89 -1.18
C ALA A 162 3.83 7.41 -1.41
N ALA A 163 2.95 7.93 -2.26
CA ALA A 163 2.82 9.38 -2.49
C ALA A 163 2.40 10.14 -1.22
N GLY A 164 1.47 9.59 -0.44
CA GLY A 164 1.07 10.16 0.85
C GLY A 164 2.20 10.16 1.88
N LEU A 165 2.96 9.06 1.96
CA LEU A 165 4.09 8.92 2.88
C LEU A 165 5.24 9.88 2.54
N VAL A 166 5.54 10.13 1.26
CA VAL A 166 6.52 11.15 0.84
C VAL A 166 6.16 12.51 1.44
N ARG A 167 4.89 12.90 1.37
CA ARG A 167 4.41 14.18 1.93
C ARG A 167 4.58 14.23 3.46
N LEU A 168 4.30 13.12 4.17
CA LEU A 168 4.47 13.03 5.63
C LEU A 168 5.94 13.11 6.06
N ILE A 169 6.86 12.59 5.26
CA ILE A 169 8.30 12.60 5.56
C ILE A 169 8.85 14.03 5.62
N ASP A 170 8.36 14.92 4.78
CA ASP A 170 8.78 16.32 4.75
C ASP A 170 8.15 17.17 5.87
N TYR A 171 7.23 16.59 6.65
CA TYR A 171 6.56 17.29 7.73
C TYR A 171 7.44 17.42 8.97
N THR A 172 7.61 18.64 9.45
CA THR A 172 8.53 18.98 10.56
C THR A 172 7.84 19.08 11.93
N THR A 173 6.51 19.07 11.96
CA THR A 173 5.73 19.08 13.21
C THR A 173 5.54 17.63 13.69
N PRO A 174 5.47 17.39 15.01
CA PRO A 174 5.22 16.05 15.53
C PRO A 174 3.95 15.44 14.90
N LEU A 175 4.08 14.23 14.36
CA LEU A 175 2.96 13.51 13.78
C LEU A 175 2.00 13.00 14.89
N PRO A 176 0.71 12.87 14.61
CA PRO A 176 -0.22 12.19 15.48
C PRO A 176 0.22 10.73 15.75
N GLN A 177 -0.02 10.26 16.97
CA GLN A 177 0.41 8.92 17.39
C GLN A 177 -0.19 7.80 16.55
N LEU A 178 -1.41 8.01 16.03
CA LEU A 178 -2.15 7.01 15.25
C LEU A 178 -2.81 7.66 14.05
N MET A 179 -2.59 7.07 12.87
CA MET A 179 -3.24 7.46 11.62
C MET A 179 -3.72 6.23 10.86
N HIS A 180 -4.76 6.40 10.05
CA HIS A 180 -5.27 5.37 9.14
C HIS A 180 -5.17 5.84 7.70
N ILE A 181 -4.82 4.92 6.80
CA ILE A 181 -4.77 5.13 5.35
C ILE A 181 -5.63 4.08 4.67
N CYS A 182 -6.56 4.51 3.83
CA CYS A 182 -7.34 3.65 2.94
C CYS A 182 -7.90 4.46 1.76
N GLY A 183 -8.54 3.77 0.83
CA GLY A 183 -9.28 4.41 -0.25
C GLY A 183 -10.50 5.19 0.24
N ARG A 184 -11.00 6.11 -0.58
CA ARG A 184 -12.15 6.96 -0.22
C ARG A 184 -13.50 6.33 -0.55
N ARG A 185 -13.56 5.45 -1.54
CA ARG A 185 -14.77 4.74 -1.97
C ARG A 185 -14.78 3.33 -1.40
N GLY A 186 -15.90 2.96 -0.77
CA GLY A 186 -16.16 1.57 -0.38
C GLY A 186 -16.65 0.77 -1.60
N TRP A 187 -16.05 -0.39 -1.81
CA TRP A 187 -16.41 -1.37 -2.83
C TRP A 187 -16.92 -2.63 -2.16
N THR A 188 -18.03 -3.17 -2.63
CA THR A 188 -18.44 -4.51 -2.19
C THR A 188 -17.49 -5.57 -2.74
N ILE A 189 -17.48 -6.73 -2.13
CA ILE A 189 -16.70 -7.88 -2.63
C ILE A 189 -17.16 -8.22 -4.05
N GLN A 190 -18.46 -8.22 -4.30
CA GLN A 190 -19.02 -8.49 -5.62
C GLN A 190 -18.55 -7.46 -6.67
N GLU A 191 -18.65 -6.14 -6.38
CA GLU A 191 -18.17 -5.11 -7.31
C GLU A 191 -16.68 -5.27 -7.62
N THR A 192 -15.86 -5.63 -6.61
CA THR A 192 -14.42 -5.86 -6.78
C THR A 192 -14.17 -7.09 -7.65
N PHE A 193 -14.87 -8.20 -7.37
CA PHE A 193 -14.77 -9.44 -8.16
C PHE A 193 -15.16 -9.21 -9.63
N GLU A 194 -16.28 -8.54 -9.90
CA GLU A 194 -16.73 -8.23 -11.26
C GLU A 194 -15.67 -7.41 -12.05
N GLN A 195 -15.01 -6.45 -11.39
CA GLN A 195 -13.93 -5.69 -12.02
C GLN A 195 -12.69 -6.56 -12.27
N LEU A 196 -12.32 -7.40 -11.32
CA LEU A 196 -11.16 -8.28 -11.41
C LEU A 196 -11.38 -9.34 -12.51
N GLU A 197 -12.53 -10.01 -12.52
CA GLU A 197 -12.92 -11.00 -13.53
C GLU A 197 -12.91 -10.43 -14.95
N LEU A 198 -13.46 -9.21 -15.10
CA LEU A 198 -13.46 -8.51 -16.40
C LEU A 198 -12.04 -8.21 -16.88
N LEU A 199 -11.17 -7.76 -15.98
CA LEU A 199 -9.78 -7.47 -16.33
C LEU A 199 -8.99 -8.75 -16.62
N TYR A 200 -9.16 -9.77 -15.80
CA TYR A 200 -8.54 -11.09 -15.99
C TYR A 200 -8.92 -11.69 -17.35
N SER A 201 -10.21 -11.76 -17.69
CA SER A 201 -10.68 -12.29 -18.95
C SER A 201 -10.12 -11.52 -20.17
N ARG A 202 -9.98 -10.20 -20.05
CA ARG A 202 -9.37 -9.37 -21.10
C ARG A 202 -7.86 -9.60 -21.23
N THR A 203 -7.18 -9.79 -20.13
CA THR A 203 -5.74 -10.07 -20.13
C THR A 203 -5.46 -11.42 -20.79
N ILE A 204 -6.20 -12.47 -20.41
CA ILE A 204 -6.07 -13.82 -21.04
C ILE A 204 -6.42 -13.76 -22.55
N ALA A 205 -7.51 -13.07 -22.92
CA ALA A 205 -7.87 -12.94 -24.32
C ALA A 205 -6.81 -12.14 -25.13
N GLY A 206 -6.16 -11.16 -24.49
CA GLY A 206 -5.08 -10.39 -25.09
C GLY A 206 -3.81 -11.22 -25.27
N SER A 207 -3.37 -11.97 -24.25
CA SER A 207 -2.17 -12.80 -24.29
C SER A 207 -2.31 -13.97 -25.27
N SER A 208 -3.49 -14.59 -25.36
CA SER A 208 -3.78 -15.68 -26.31
C SER A 208 -4.06 -15.21 -27.77
N GLY A 209 -4.09 -13.90 -28.02
CA GLY A 209 -4.47 -13.32 -29.32
C GLY A 209 -5.94 -13.51 -29.70
N GLN A 210 -6.80 -13.94 -28.75
CA GLN A 210 -8.23 -14.19 -28.96
C GLN A 210 -9.11 -13.00 -28.56
N PHE A 211 -8.56 -11.80 -28.46
CA PHE A 211 -9.30 -10.62 -28.07
C PHE A 211 -10.36 -10.26 -29.13
N GLN A 212 -11.62 -10.14 -28.71
CA GLN A 212 -12.77 -9.85 -29.56
C GLN A 212 -13.54 -8.64 -29.03
N THR A 213 -14.40 -8.05 -29.86
CA THR A 213 -15.24 -6.89 -29.50
C THR A 213 -16.10 -7.17 -28.26
N GLY A 214 -16.61 -8.40 -28.09
CA GLY A 214 -17.38 -8.81 -26.90
C GLY A 214 -16.63 -8.64 -25.58
N HIS A 215 -15.28 -8.70 -25.57
CA HIS A 215 -14.48 -8.44 -24.38
C HIS A 215 -14.46 -6.96 -23.96
N LEU A 216 -14.88 -6.04 -24.85
CA LEU A 216 -15.03 -4.61 -24.55
C LEU A 216 -16.39 -4.30 -23.91
N GLU A 217 -17.36 -5.19 -24.08
CA GLU A 217 -18.68 -4.99 -23.53
C GLU A 217 -18.63 -5.21 -22.00
N SER A 218 -19.23 -4.29 -21.26
CA SER A 218 -19.47 -4.51 -19.82
C SER A 218 -20.56 -5.56 -19.68
N LYS A 219 -20.39 -6.51 -18.75
CA LYS A 219 -21.48 -7.43 -18.40
C LYS A 219 -22.72 -6.60 -18.04
N PRO A 220 -23.93 -7.04 -18.46
CA PRO A 220 -25.15 -6.34 -18.08
C PRO A 220 -25.19 -6.23 -16.56
N VAL A 221 -25.47 -5.02 -16.06
CA VAL A 221 -25.63 -4.78 -14.62
C VAL A 221 -26.74 -5.72 -14.13
N ILE A 222 -26.37 -6.70 -13.30
CA ILE A 222 -27.34 -7.53 -12.61
C ILE A 222 -28.19 -6.56 -11.79
N HIS A 223 -29.49 -6.59 -11.98
CA HIS A 223 -30.41 -5.69 -11.29
C HIS A 223 -30.13 -5.73 -9.78
N PRO A 224 -29.87 -4.60 -9.14
CA PRO A 224 -29.52 -4.59 -7.73
C PRO A 224 -30.68 -5.24 -6.95
N THR A 225 -30.37 -6.30 -6.20
CA THR A 225 -31.35 -6.89 -5.27
C THR A 225 -31.64 -5.85 -4.20
N VAL A 226 -32.90 -5.42 -4.10
CA VAL A 226 -33.29 -4.44 -3.07
C VAL A 226 -33.23 -5.14 -1.71
N VAL A 227 -32.15 -4.87 -0.96
CA VAL A 227 -32.00 -5.34 0.42
C VAL A 227 -32.60 -4.30 1.36
N LYS A 228 -33.42 -4.78 2.34
CA LYS A 228 -33.99 -3.89 3.36
C LYS A 228 -32.84 -3.27 4.17
N VAL A 229 -32.83 -1.94 4.30
CA VAL A 229 -31.80 -1.17 5.03
C VAL A 229 -31.57 -1.66 6.46
N SER A 230 -32.60 -2.23 7.12
CA SER A 230 -32.51 -2.83 8.46
C SER A 230 -31.68 -4.11 8.55
N GLN A 231 -31.25 -4.69 7.43
CA GLN A 231 -30.43 -5.91 7.35
C GLN A 231 -28.95 -5.59 6.99
N ILE A 232 -28.62 -4.34 6.74
CA ILE A 232 -27.28 -3.92 6.38
C ILE A 232 -26.58 -3.46 7.68
N THR A 233 -25.64 -4.25 8.16
CA THR A 233 -24.66 -3.77 9.15
C THR A 233 -23.73 -2.83 8.41
N PRO A 234 -23.69 -1.52 8.71
CA PRO A 234 -22.81 -0.61 7.99
C PRO A 234 -21.36 -0.99 8.26
N SER A 235 -20.67 -1.43 7.24
CA SER A 235 -19.21 -1.55 7.28
C SER A 235 -18.65 -0.14 7.42
N THR A 236 -17.96 0.12 8.54
CA THR A 236 -17.45 1.45 8.88
C THR A 236 -16.09 1.66 8.21
N ARG A 237 -15.98 2.72 7.41
CA ARG A 237 -14.68 3.11 6.85
C ARG A 237 -13.75 3.52 8.00
N PRO A 238 -12.43 3.17 7.94
CA PRO A 238 -11.43 3.72 8.84
C PRO A 238 -11.46 5.25 8.86
N ASP A 239 -11.20 5.85 10.02
CA ASP A 239 -11.21 7.30 10.16
C ASP A 239 -10.00 7.93 9.47
N LEU A 240 -10.27 8.68 8.40
CA LEU A 240 -9.25 9.39 7.62
C LEU A 240 -9.10 10.86 8.03
N SER A 241 -9.80 11.34 9.06
CA SER A 241 -9.78 12.74 9.45
C SER A 241 -8.37 13.21 9.80
N ILE A 242 -7.67 12.42 10.60
CA ILE A 242 -6.33 12.76 11.11
C ILE A 242 -5.32 12.86 9.96
N ILE A 243 -5.22 11.86 9.09
CA ILE A 243 -4.31 11.91 7.94
C ILE A 243 -4.66 13.04 6.99
N ASN A 244 -5.95 13.28 6.78
CA ASN A 244 -6.41 14.39 5.94
C ASN A 244 -6.01 15.75 6.52
N GLU A 245 -6.18 15.98 7.81
CA GLU A 245 -5.81 17.22 8.49
C GLU A 245 -4.31 17.46 8.43
N VAL A 246 -3.49 16.44 8.70
CA VAL A 246 -2.02 16.54 8.60
C VAL A 246 -1.60 16.93 7.18
N LEU A 247 -2.14 16.27 6.16
CA LEU A 247 -1.79 16.56 4.78
C LEU A 247 -2.30 17.92 4.31
N VAL A 248 -3.46 18.38 4.80
CA VAL A 248 -3.93 19.77 4.57
C VAL A 248 -2.96 20.79 5.17
N GLN A 249 -2.40 20.53 6.35
CA GLN A 249 -1.40 21.40 6.95
C GLN A 249 -0.09 21.45 6.17
N ILE A 250 0.27 20.36 5.48
CA ILE A 250 1.50 20.28 4.69
C ILE A 250 1.39 21.09 3.39
N ASP A 251 0.32 20.89 2.62
CA ASP A 251 0.21 21.43 1.25
C ASP A 251 -1.18 21.94 0.85
N GLY A 252 -2.15 21.85 1.74
CA GLY A 252 -3.53 22.32 1.50
C GLY A 252 -4.45 21.31 0.78
N GLU A 253 -3.94 20.17 0.30
CA GLU A 253 -4.73 19.23 -0.52
C GLU A 253 -5.42 18.11 0.27
N GLY A 254 -4.89 17.75 1.45
CA GLY A 254 -5.38 16.65 2.27
C GLY A 254 -5.13 15.26 1.68
N TRP A 255 -5.84 14.24 2.21
CA TRP A 255 -5.75 12.88 1.73
C TRP A 255 -6.58 12.67 0.46
N ARG A 256 -5.89 12.47 -0.64
CA ARG A 256 -6.51 12.41 -1.97
C ARG A 256 -5.88 11.34 -2.85
N PRO A 257 -6.21 10.03 -2.64
CA PRO A 257 -5.76 8.97 -3.53
C PRO A 257 -6.32 9.20 -4.94
N LEU A 258 -5.47 9.08 -5.95
CA LEU A 258 -5.79 9.40 -7.34
C LEU A 258 -5.90 8.16 -8.22
N THR A 259 -5.33 7.03 -7.80
CA THR A 259 -5.30 5.81 -8.61
C THR A 259 -6.66 5.11 -8.58
N PRO A 260 -7.36 4.96 -9.71
CA PRO A 260 -8.61 4.23 -9.77
C PRO A 260 -8.42 2.76 -9.42
N LEU A 261 -9.41 2.12 -8.78
CA LEU A 261 -9.39 0.68 -8.47
C LEU A 261 -8.99 -0.17 -9.68
N ARG A 262 -9.59 0.11 -10.82
CA ARG A 262 -9.31 -0.62 -12.07
C ARG A 262 -7.81 -0.60 -12.44
N THR A 263 -7.16 0.55 -12.30
CA THR A 263 -5.72 0.67 -12.57
C THR A 263 -4.90 -0.14 -11.57
N SER A 264 -5.27 -0.10 -10.28
CA SER A 264 -4.63 -0.90 -9.24
C SER A 264 -4.77 -2.40 -9.52
N LEU A 265 -5.97 -2.85 -9.92
CA LEU A 265 -6.21 -4.25 -10.28
C LEU A 265 -5.42 -4.68 -11.54
N MET A 266 -5.24 -3.79 -12.51
CA MET A 266 -4.39 -4.08 -13.69
C MET A 266 -2.92 -4.27 -13.28
N HIS A 267 -2.39 -3.42 -12.39
CA HIS A 267 -1.03 -3.60 -11.86
C HIS A 267 -0.90 -4.89 -11.06
N TYR A 268 -1.89 -5.21 -10.22
CA TYR A 268 -1.94 -6.46 -9.47
C TYR A 268 -1.92 -7.69 -10.41
N LEU A 269 -2.76 -7.70 -11.45
CA LEU A 269 -2.79 -8.80 -12.43
C LEU A 269 -1.48 -8.93 -13.20
N ALA A 270 -0.76 -7.82 -13.44
CA ALA A 270 0.54 -7.85 -14.12
C ALA A 270 1.64 -8.53 -13.30
N THR A 271 1.45 -8.70 -11.97
CA THR A 271 2.38 -9.46 -11.11
C THR A 271 2.03 -10.93 -10.97
N LYS A 272 0.90 -11.37 -11.53
CA LYS A 272 0.46 -12.76 -11.46
C LYS A 272 0.92 -13.54 -12.67
N ASP A 273 1.33 -14.77 -12.42
CA ASP A 273 1.60 -15.72 -13.49
C ASP A 273 0.26 -16.16 -14.08
N LEU A 274 0.02 -15.81 -15.34
CA LEU A 274 -1.28 -16.01 -16.01
C LEU A 274 -1.20 -17.10 -17.10
N ASP A 275 -0.19 -18.00 -17.00
CA ASP A 275 0.00 -19.12 -17.96
C ASP A 275 -1.04 -20.24 -17.80
#